data_c6e0ddf6a44945d517b96ab491412721
#
_entry.id   c6e0ddf6a44945d517b96ab491412721
#
_cell.length_a   1.000
_cell.length_b   1.000
_cell.length_c   1.000
_cell.angle_alpha   90.00
_cell.angle_beta   90.00
_cell.angle_gamma   90.00
#
_symmetry.space_group_name_H-M   'P 1'
#
loop_
_entity.id
_entity.type
_entity.pdbx_description
1 polymer ?
#
loop_
_entity_poly.entity_id
_entity_poly.type
_entity_poly.pdbx_seq_one_letter_code
_entity_poly.pdbx_strand_id
1 'polypeptide(L)'
;MKPATQSALKALSAGALACFALSAQAATVTIATLNNPDMIELKKLSPAFEQANPDIKLNWVILEENVLRQRATTDITTGSGQFDVMTIGAYETPQWGKRGWLTPLTGLPADYDLNDVVKTARDGLSSGGQLYALPFYVESSMTYYRKDLFAAKGLKMPDQPTYDQIAQFADKLTDKANGMYGICLRGKAGWGENMAYATTVVNTFGGRWFDDKWNAQLTSPEWKKAITFYVDLLKKDGPPGASSNGFNENLTLMSSGKCGMWIDATVAAGMLYNKQQSQIADKVGFAAAPTAVTPKGSHWLWAWALAIPKSSKQPDAAKKFIAWATSKQYIELVAKDEGWASVPPGTRHSTYARPEYKQAAPFGDFVLKAIETADPDHPTLKPVPYTGVQFVGIPEFQSFGTVVGQSISGAVAGQMTIDQALAAGQATANRAVQQAGYQK
;
A
#
# COMPACT_ATOMS: atom_id res chain seq x y z
N MET A 1 32.22 32.57 93.09
CA MET A 1 33.05 33.60 92.44
C MET A 1 33.55 33.06 91.11
N LYS A 2 33.32 33.83 90.09
CA LYS A 2 33.84 33.80 88.71
C LYS A 2 33.14 32.98 87.69
N PRO A 3 33.16 33.50 86.46
CA PRO A 3 32.02 33.41 85.57
C PRO A 3 32.21 32.48 84.38
N ALA A 4 31.08 32.19 83.78
CA ALA A 4 30.95 31.42 82.57
C ALA A 4 31.54 32.14 81.33
N THR A 5 32.27 31.43 80.53
CA THR A 5 32.57 31.83 79.14
C THR A 5 31.71 31.04 78.12
N GLN A 6 30.87 31.82 77.45
CA GLN A 6 30.11 31.33 76.32
C GLN A 6 30.99 31.20 75.11
N SER A 7 31.00 30.01 74.50
CA SER A 7 31.59 29.80 73.20
C SER A 7 30.47 29.59 72.19
N ALA A 8 30.30 30.51 71.26
CA ALA A 8 29.34 30.46 70.20
C ALA A 8 29.77 29.49 69.11
N LEU A 9 28.99 28.44 68.89
CA LEU A 9 29.15 27.57 67.73
C LEU A 9 28.39 28.22 66.59
N LYS A 10 29.09 28.62 65.53
CA LYS A 10 28.52 29.02 64.25
C LYS A 10 28.20 27.73 63.50
N ALA A 11 26.90 27.42 63.31
CA ALA A 11 26.42 26.42 62.44
C ALA A 11 26.46 26.94 60.99
N LEU A 12 27.36 26.42 60.16
CA LEU A 12 27.27 26.57 58.69
C LEU A 12 26.20 25.64 58.17
N SER A 13 25.06 26.20 57.78
CA SER A 13 24.06 25.49 56.97
C SER A 13 24.49 25.44 55.51
N ALA A 14 25.08 24.34 55.08
CA ALA A 14 25.33 24.02 53.69
C ALA A 14 23.98 23.58 53.06
N GLY A 15 23.33 24.48 52.34
CA GLY A 15 22.17 24.18 51.53
C GLY A 15 22.59 23.32 50.32
N ALA A 16 22.35 22.02 50.38
CA ALA A 16 22.43 21.16 49.22
C ALA A 16 21.25 21.47 48.28
N LEU A 17 21.49 22.24 47.21
CA LEU A 17 20.61 22.30 46.06
C LEU A 17 20.62 20.90 45.40
N ALA A 18 19.64 20.06 45.72
CA ALA A 18 19.35 18.88 44.98
C ALA A 18 18.71 19.33 43.64
N CYS A 19 19.51 19.44 42.59
CA CYS A 19 19.00 19.48 41.21
C CYS A 19 18.31 18.15 40.94
N PHE A 20 17.00 18.09 41.12
CA PHE A 20 16.18 17.06 40.52
C PHE A 20 16.25 17.29 39.00
N ALA A 21 17.21 16.64 38.36
CA ALA A 21 17.08 16.39 36.93
C ALA A 21 15.86 15.50 36.75
N LEU A 22 14.72 16.12 36.42
CA LEU A 22 13.60 15.38 35.84
C LEU A 22 14.17 14.75 34.56
N SER A 23 14.57 13.49 34.67
CA SER A 23 14.79 12.67 33.46
C SER A 23 13.44 12.63 32.75
N ALA A 24 13.28 13.47 31.74
CA ALA A 24 12.14 13.39 30.84
C ALA A 24 12.14 11.97 30.30
N GLN A 25 11.17 11.17 30.71
CA GLN A 25 11.01 9.83 30.21
C GLN A 25 10.77 9.93 28.70
N ALA A 26 11.61 9.22 27.92
CA ALA A 26 11.50 9.25 26.48
C ALA A 26 10.06 8.85 26.03
N ALA A 27 9.50 9.64 25.15
CA ALA A 27 8.20 9.33 24.56
C ALA A 27 8.30 8.05 23.73
N THR A 28 7.47 7.06 23.97
CA THR A 28 7.43 5.84 23.16
C THR A 28 6.32 5.94 22.14
N VAL A 29 6.68 5.98 20.84
CA VAL A 29 5.75 6.02 19.70
C VAL A 29 5.55 4.60 19.21
N THR A 30 4.33 4.08 19.32
CA THR A 30 3.96 2.74 18.82
C THR A 30 3.44 2.84 17.39
N ILE A 31 4.13 2.16 16.48
CA ILE A 31 3.89 2.20 15.03
C ILE A 31 3.32 0.88 14.55
N ALA A 32 2.07 0.88 14.04
CA ALA A 32 1.49 -0.25 13.35
C ALA A 32 1.77 -0.16 11.85
N THR A 33 2.44 -1.16 11.29
CA THR A 33 2.79 -1.19 9.87
C THR A 33 2.72 -2.60 9.29
N LEU A 34 2.76 -2.69 7.95
CA LEU A 34 2.70 -3.96 7.25
C LEU A 34 4.10 -4.56 7.03
N ASN A 35 4.11 -5.89 6.88
CA ASN A 35 5.31 -6.64 6.58
C ASN A 35 5.57 -6.66 5.07
N ASN A 36 6.11 -5.56 4.55
CA ASN A 36 6.61 -5.48 3.18
C ASN A 36 8.02 -4.89 3.16
N PRO A 37 8.78 -5.00 2.06
CA PRO A 37 10.16 -4.55 2.01
C PRO A 37 10.36 -3.09 2.41
N ASP A 38 9.54 -2.16 1.92
CA ASP A 38 9.69 -0.73 2.19
C ASP A 38 9.50 -0.39 3.67
N MET A 39 8.54 -1.05 4.35
CA MET A 39 8.29 -0.82 5.79
C MET A 39 9.34 -1.51 6.66
N ILE A 40 9.90 -2.62 6.21
CA ILE A 40 11.05 -3.26 6.88
C ILE A 40 12.28 -2.36 6.77
N GLU A 41 12.51 -1.75 5.59
CA GLU A 41 13.59 -0.79 5.39
C GLU A 41 13.39 0.46 6.25
N LEU A 42 12.17 0.98 6.39
CA LEU A 42 11.85 2.08 7.30
C LEU A 42 12.26 1.75 8.74
N LYS A 43 11.93 0.55 9.21
CA LYS A 43 12.34 0.10 10.55
C LYS A 43 13.85 -0.01 10.66
N LYS A 44 14.54 -0.57 9.67
CA LYS A 44 16.00 -0.74 9.65
C LYS A 44 16.72 0.59 9.75
N LEU A 45 16.22 1.62 9.06
CA LEU A 45 16.81 2.96 9.03
C LEU A 45 16.36 3.87 10.17
N SER A 46 15.32 3.49 10.93
CA SER A 46 14.75 4.32 12.01
C SER A 46 15.69 4.65 13.18
N PRO A 47 16.77 3.92 13.47
CA PRO A 47 17.77 4.36 14.45
C PRO A 47 18.37 5.74 14.15
N ALA A 48 18.41 6.16 12.87
CA ALA A 48 18.85 7.51 12.50
C ALA A 48 17.90 8.60 13.05
N PHE A 49 16.59 8.32 13.07
CA PHE A 49 15.61 9.20 13.70
C PHE A 49 15.78 9.27 15.22
N GLU A 50 15.95 8.11 15.89
CA GLU A 50 16.12 8.06 17.35
C GLU A 50 17.41 8.74 17.80
N GLN A 51 18.49 8.66 17.00
CA GLN A 51 19.74 9.39 17.27
C GLN A 51 19.56 10.91 17.21
N ALA A 52 18.77 11.38 16.23
CA ALA A 52 18.45 12.81 16.09
C ALA A 52 17.40 13.29 17.11
N ASN A 53 16.63 12.38 17.72
CA ASN A 53 15.56 12.66 18.69
C ASN A 53 15.68 11.72 19.90
N PRO A 54 16.68 11.90 20.79
CA PRO A 54 16.95 10.97 21.88
C PRO A 54 15.83 10.89 22.93
N ASP A 55 14.92 11.85 22.92
CA ASP A 55 13.71 11.92 23.73
C ASP A 55 12.54 11.09 23.16
N ILE A 56 12.72 10.44 21.99
CA ILE A 56 11.70 9.61 21.35
C ILE A 56 12.24 8.20 21.12
N LYS A 57 11.43 7.19 21.49
CA LYS A 57 11.68 5.77 21.21
C LYS A 57 10.59 5.21 20.32
N LEU A 58 10.96 4.32 19.40
CA LEU A 58 10.05 3.71 18.45
C LEU A 58 9.77 2.25 18.82
N ASN A 59 8.50 1.92 18.96
CA ASN A 59 8.01 0.57 19.19
C ASN A 59 7.26 0.06 17.95
N TRP A 60 7.78 -0.98 17.29
CA TRP A 60 7.28 -1.46 16.01
C TRP A 60 6.35 -2.66 16.17
N VAL A 61 5.14 -2.54 15.62
CA VAL A 61 4.16 -3.62 15.47
C VAL A 61 4.00 -3.90 13.98
N ILE A 62 4.76 -4.88 13.47
CA ILE A 62 4.78 -5.26 12.05
C ILE A 62 3.84 -6.44 11.85
N LEU A 63 2.90 -6.31 10.92
CA LEU A 63 1.80 -7.24 10.72
C LEU A 63 1.65 -7.62 9.24
N GLU A 64 1.08 -8.77 8.99
CA GLU A 64 0.56 -9.12 7.67
C GLU A 64 -0.56 -8.14 7.27
N GLU A 65 -0.72 -7.85 5.98
CA GLU A 65 -1.58 -6.76 5.50
C GLU A 65 -3.02 -6.85 6.00
N ASN A 66 -3.67 -8.02 5.86
CA ASN A 66 -5.06 -8.17 6.32
C ASN A 66 -5.18 -8.02 7.85
N VAL A 67 -4.18 -8.49 8.60
CA VAL A 67 -4.13 -8.36 10.07
C VAL A 67 -3.92 -6.90 10.47
N LEU A 68 -3.04 -6.16 9.77
CA LEU A 68 -2.86 -4.73 10.00
C LEU A 68 -4.17 -3.98 9.79
N ARG A 69 -4.83 -4.19 8.64
CA ARG A 69 -6.10 -3.53 8.30
C ARG A 69 -7.17 -3.79 9.35
N GLN A 70 -7.29 -5.04 9.81
CA GLN A 70 -8.24 -5.40 10.85
C GLN A 70 -7.90 -4.71 12.18
N ARG A 71 -6.65 -4.77 12.62
CA ARG A 71 -6.22 -4.19 13.90
C ARG A 71 -6.30 -2.67 13.90
N ALA A 72 -5.88 -2.02 12.81
CA ALA A 72 -6.01 -0.56 12.67
C ALA A 72 -7.49 -0.14 12.70
N THR A 73 -8.38 -0.85 11.98
CA THR A 73 -9.82 -0.58 12.01
C THR A 73 -10.41 -0.77 13.40
N THR A 74 -10.01 -1.82 14.13
CA THR A 74 -10.47 -2.05 15.50
C THR A 74 -10.00 -0.93 16.43
N ASP A 75 -8.72 -0.57 16.40
CA ASP A 75 -8.16 0.47 17.26
C ASP A 75 -8.82 1.83 17.01
N ILE A 76 -8.98 2.22 15.74
CA ILE A 76 -9.55 3.52 15.38
C ILE A 76 -11.03 3.63 15.71
N THR A 77 -11.82 2.54 15.54
CA THR A 77 -13.26 2.53 15.80
C THR A 77 -13.58 2.49 17.28
N THR A 78 -12.76 1.82 18.09
CA THR A 78 -12.92 1.75 19.55
C THR A 78 -12.25 2.92 20.28
N GLY A 79 -11.34 3.65 19.60
CA GLY A 79 -10.53 4.70 20.23
C GLY A 79 -9.58 4.16 21.30
N SER A 80 -9.13 2.90 21.18
CA SER A 80 -8.35 2.24 22.24
C SER A 80 -6.94 2.81 22.43
N GLY A 81 -6.38 3.49 21.41
CA GLY A 81 -5.09 4.17 21.48
C GLY A 81 -3.93 3.20 21.67
N GLN A 82 -3.98 2.03 21.01
CA GLN A 82 -2.87 1.07 21.00
C GLN A 82 -1.72 1.55 20.12
N PHE A 83 -2.02 2.38 19.11
CA PHE A 83 -1.06 2.87 18.15
C PHE A 83 -1.00 4.39 18.15
N ASP A 84 0.20 4.93 18.00
CA ASP A 84 0.46 6.37 17.83
C ASP A 84 0.63 6.74 16.35
N VAL A 85 1.14 5.80 15.55
CA VAL A 85 1.24 5.90 14.09
C VAL A 85 0.62 4.65 13.47
N MET A 86 -0.23 4.85 12.47
CA MET A 86 -0.81 3.79 11.67
C MET A 86 -0.40 3.93 10.22
N THR A 87 0.05 2.84 9.62
CA THR A 87 0.18 2.73 8.16
C THR A 87 -1.19 2.39 7.60
N ILE A 88 -1.78 3.35 6.87
CA ILE A 88 -3.11 3.25 6.26
C ILE A 88 -3.05 3.72 4.80
N GLY A 89 -4.12 3.56 4.06
CA GLY A 89 -4.12 3.88 2.64
C GLY A 89 -5.06 5.01 2.23
N ALA A 90 -5.07 5.25 0.93
CA ALA A 90 -5.96 6.22 0.30
C ALA A 90 -7.45 5.86 0.44
N TYR A 91 -7.78 4.61 0.79
CA TYR A 91 -9.15 4.20 1.10
C TYR A 91 -9.58 4.66 2.50
N GLU A 92 -8.76 4.40 3.52
CA GLU A 92 -9.09 4.69 4.92
C GLU A 92 -8.98 6.18 5.24
N THR A 93 -7.95 6.86 4.75
CA THR A 93 -7.58 8.21 5.18
C THR A 93 -8.70 9.23 5.02
N PRO A 94 -9.35 9.41 3.85
CA PRO A 94 -10.41 10.40 3.71
C PRO A 94 -11.65 10.07 4.53
N GLN A 95 -11.98 8.79 4.69
CA GLN A 95 -13.13 8.32 5.46
C GLN A 95 -12.94 8.53 6.95
N TRP A 96 -11.77 8.18 7.49
CA TRP A 96 -11.45 8.32 8.90
C TRP A 96 -11.18 9.79 9.26
N GLY A 97 -10.57 10.56 8.35
CA GLY A 97 -10.42 12.00 8.49
C GLY A 97 -11.78 12.73 8.61
N LYS A 98 -12.73 12.41 7.70
CA LYS A 98 -14.09 12.97 7.73
C LYS A 98 -14.84 12.66 9.03
N ARG A 99 -14.56 11.51 9.65
CA ARG A 99 -15.16 11.10 10.94
C ARG A 99 -14.46 11.71 12.16
N GLY A 100 -13.35 12.44 11.97
CA GLY A 100 -12.57 13.02 13.06
C GLY A 100 -11.77 11.99 13.86
N TRP A 101 -11.51 10.81 13.28
CA TRP A 101 -10.74 9.75 13.92
C TRP A 101 -9.23 9.92 13.77
N LEU A 102 -8.79 10.72 12.80
CA LEU A 102 -7.38 11.05 12.56
C LEU A 102 -7.07 12.47 13.02
N THR A 103 -5.82 12.69 13.39
CA THR A 103 -5.30 14.03 13.71
C THR A 103 -4.94 14.76 12.42
N PRO A 104 -5.47 15.98 12.16
CA PRO A 104 -5.04 16.78 11.02
C PRO A 104 -3.54 17.10 11.09
N LEU A 105 -2.86 17.00 9.98
CA LEU A 105 -1.42 17.24 9.88
C LEU A 105 -1.15 18.71 9.52
N THR A 106 -1.23 19.57 10.52
CA THR A 106 -0.88 20.99 10.43
C THR A 106 0.46 21.28 11.08
N GLY A 107 1.12 22.37 10.69
CA GLY A 107 2.37 22.81 11.31
C GLY A 107 3.52 21.83 11.08
N LEU A 108 3.60 21.25 9.89
CA LEU A 108 4.77 20.48 9.46
C LEU A 108 6.01 21.39 9.44
N PRO A 109 7.23 20.86 9.65
CA PRO A 109 8.47 21.62 9.53
C PRO A 109 8.54 22.37 8.19
N ALA A 110 9.08 23.58 8.20
CA ALA A 110 9.14 24.41 6.98
C ALA A 110 9.95 23.75 5.85
N ASP A 111 10.99 22.98 6.20
CA ASP A 111 11.85 22.21 5.30
C ASP A 111 11.21 20.92 4.80
N TYR A 112 10.05 20.50 5.34
CA TYR A 112 9.30 19.34 4.84
C TYR A 112 8.90 19.53 3.37
N ASP A 113 8.67 20.76 2.94
CA ASP A 113 8.30 21.11 1.56
C ASP A 113 7.09 20.29 1.05
N LEU A 114 5.94 20.56 1.63
CA LEU A 114 4.69 19.87 1.24
C LEU A 114 4.31 20.08 -0.22
N ASN A 115 4.77 21.17 -0.85
CA ASN A 115 4.49 21.44 -2.26
C ASN A 115 5.25 20.52 -3.23
N ASP A 116 6.37 19.96 -2.79
CA ASP A 116 7.12 18.94 -3.54
C ASP A 116 6.41 17.57 -3.55
N VAL A 117 5.47 17.33 -2.63
CA VAL A 117 4.68 16.09 -2.61
C VAL A 117 3.69 16.08 -3.77
N VAL A 118 3.65 14.99 -4.53
CA VAL A 118 2.75 14.79 -5.68
C VAL A 118 1.31 15.09 -5.31
N LYS A 119 0.67 15.97 -6.10
CA LYS A 119 -0.68 16.48 -5.78
C LYS A 119 -1.73 15.38 -5.64
N THR A 120 -1.71 14.40 -6.55
CA THR A 120 -2.66 13.26 -6.52
C THR A 120 -2.57 12.49 -5.21
N ALA A 121 -1.34 12.31 -4.67
CA ALA A 121 -1.13 11.68 -3.37
C ALA A 121 -1.71 12.52 -2.23
N ARG A 122 -1.44 13.83 -2.22
CA ARG A 122 -1.97 14.74 -1.18
C ARG A 122 -3.50 14.76 -1.18
N ASP A 123 -4.10 14.87 -2.36
CA ASP A 123 -5.55 14.91 -2.51
C ASP A 123 -6.20 13.62 -2.01
N GLY A 124 -5.64 12.45 -2.37
CA GLY A 124 -6.12 11.15 -1.91
C GLY A 124 -5.97 10.91 -0.40
N LEU A 125 -5.12 11.67 0.28
CA LEU A 125 -4.88 11.60 1.73
C LEU A 125 -5.50 12.77 2.51
N SER A 126 -6.43 13.48 1.87
CA SER A 126 -7.10 14.66 2.43
C SER A 126 -8.62 14.46 2.50
N SER A 127 -9.25 15.20 3.40
CA SER A 127 -10.71 15.29 3.49
C SER A 127 -11.09 16.70 3.98
N GLY A 128 -12.11 17.32 3.35
CA GLY A 128 -12.57 18.66 3.74
C GLY A 128 -11.47 19.72 3.71
N GLY A 129 -10.50 19.61 2.80
CA GLY A 129 -9.36 20.54 2.69
C GLY A 129 -8.26 20.33 3.73
N GLN A 130 -8.35 19.31 4.58
CA GLN A 130 -7.36 18.96 5.60
C GLN A 130 -6.59 17.70 5.19
N LEU A 131 -5.27 17.72 5.35
CA LEU A 131 -4.39 16.56 5.18
C LEU A 131 -4.37 15.73 6.47
N TYR A 132 -4.55 14.40 6.36
CA TYR A 132 -4.62 13.49 7.51
C TYR A 132 -3.54 12.40 7.54
N ALA A 133 -2.82 12.21 6.43
CA ALA A 133 -1.69 11.28 6.36
C ALA A 133 -0.61 11.82 5.43
N LEU A 134 0.65 11.44 5.67
CA LEU A 134 1.75 11.74 4.76
C LEU A 134 2.06 10.51 3.92
N PRO A 135 2.18 10.63 2.59
CA PRO A 135 2.44 9.48 1.72
C PRO A 135 3.85 8.94 1.98
N PHE A 136 3.93 7.66 2.35
CA PHE A 136 5.19 6.97 2.49
C PHE A 136 5.68 6.43 1.15
N TYR A 137 4.80 5.81 0.36
CA TYR A 137 4.96 5.62 -1.07
C TYR A 137 3.60 5.62 -1.79
N VAL A 138 3.63 5.95 -3.07
CA VAL A 138 2.44 5.97 -3.92
C VAL A 138 2.69 5.09 -5.14
N GLU A 139 1.69 4.35 -5.54
CA GLU A 139 1.80 3.34 -6.57
C GLU A 139 0.60 3.33 -7.51
N SER A 140 0.85 2.87 -8.72
CA SER A 140 -0.14 2.36 -9.65
C SER A 140 0.09 0.85 -9.84
N SER A 141 -0.42 0.26 -10.90
CA SER A 141 -0.11 -1.11 -11.30
C SER A 141 0.47 -1.18 -12.69
N MET A 142 1.33 -2.18 -12.93
CA MET A 142 1.94 -2.43 -14.22
C MET A 142 2.24 -3.90 -14.45
N THR A 143 2.63 -4.24 -15.67
CA THR A 143 3.05 -5.58 -16.07
C THR A 143 4.56 -5.69 -15.98
N TYR A 144 5.07 -6.59 -15.16
CA TYR A 144 6.47 -7.03 -15.17
C TYR A 144 6.62 -8.28 -16.05
N TYR A 145 7.72 -8.39 -16.80
CA TYR A 145 7.95 -9.57 -17.62
C TYR A 145 9.45 -9.89 -17.76
N ARG A 146 9.74 -11.13 -18.06
CA ARG A 146 11.09 -11.66 -18.28
C ARG A 146 11.52 -11.43 -19.74
N LYS A 147 12.33 -10.39 -19.97
CA LYS A 147 12.86 -10.04 -21.31
C LYS A 147 13.60 -11.22 -21.99
N ASP A 148 14.39 -11.96 -21.22
CA ASP A 148 15.15 -13.12 -21.69
C ASP A 148 14.24 -14.27 -22.15
N LEU A 149 13.17 -14.58 -21.41
CA LEU A 149 12.20 -15.61 -21.79
C LEU A 149 11.38 -15.19 -23.00
N PHE A 150 10.99 -13.92 -23.09
CA PHE A 150 10.32 -13.37 -24.26
C PHE A 150 11.19 -13.48 -25.50
N ALA A 151 12.46 -13.08 -25.40
CA ALA A 151 13.42 -13.19 -26.51
C ALA A 151 13.62 -14.65 -26.94
N ALA A 152 13.80 -15.57 -25.99
CA ALA A 152 13.98 -17.01 -26.27
C ALA A 152 12.77 -17.63 -26.99
N LYS A 153 11.56 -17.09 -26.79
CA LYS A 153 10.32 -17.56 -27.44
C LYS A 153 9.93 -16.71 -28.66
N GLY A 154 10.73 -15.73 -29.06
CA GLY A 154 10.41 -14.80 -30.16
C GLY A 154 9.19 -13.93 -29.89
N LEU A 155 8.90 -13.64 -28.61
CA LEU A 155 7.78 -12.81 -28.17
C LEU A 155 8.22 -11.36 -28.02
N LYS A 156 7.28 -10.44 -28.20
CA LYS A 156 7.47 -9.01 -27.96
C LYS A 156 6.32 -8.50 -27.08
N MET A 157 6.68 -7.93 -25.93
CA MET A 157 5.71 -7.24 -25.07
C MET A 157 5.40 -5.87 -25.66
N PRO A 158 4.13 -5.54 -25.96
CA PRO A 158 3.75 -4.17 -26.35
C PRO A 158 3.75 -3.24 -25.13
N ASP A 159 3.88 -1.92 -25.38
CA ASP A 159 3.84 -0.92 -24.32
C ASP A 159 2.51 -0.94 -23.53
N GLN A 160 1.41 -1.19 -24.24
CA GLN A 160 0.07 -1.38 -23.70
C GLN A 160 -0.48 -2.76 -24.10
N PRO A 161 -0.24 -3.83 -23.32
CA PRO A 161 -0.75 -5.16 -23.65
C PRO A 161 -2.26 -5.26 -23.42
N THR A 162 -2.91 -6.17 -24.14
CA THR A 162 -4.26 -6.62 -23.84
C THR A 162 -4.24 -7.88 -22.97
N TYR A 163 -5.32 -8.15 -22.24
CA TYR A 163 -5.45 -9.40 -21.47
C TYR A 163 -5.41 -10.66 -22.35
N ASP A 164 -5.91 -10.57 -23.60
CA ASP A 164 -5.78 -11.68 -24.56
C ASP A 164 -4.31 -11.96 -24.90
N GLN A 165 -3.50 -10.91 -25.09
CA GLN A 165 -2.05 -11.05 -25.31
C GLN A 165 -1.35 -11.60 -24.06
N ILE A 166 -1.72 -11.14 -22.87
CA ILE A 166 -1.18 -11.66 -21.61
C ILE A 166 -1.46 -13.17 -21.48
N ALA A 167 -2.68 -13.62 -21.78
CA ALA A 167 -3.01 -15.05 -21.72
C ALA A 167 -2.18 -15.87 -22.74
N GLN A 168 -2.02 -15.36 -23.96
CA GLN A 168 -1.18 -16.01 -24.97
C GLN A 168 0.31 -16.08 -24.57
N PHE A 169 0.83 -15.03 -23.95
CA PHE A 169 2.20 -15.01 -23.45
C PHE A 169 2.37 -15.97 -22.27
N ALA A 170 1.41 -15.98 -21.33
CA ALA A 170 1.44 -16.88 -20.19
C ALA A 170 1.49 -18.35 -20.63
N ASP A 171 0.62 -18.74 -21.56
CA ASP A 171 0.60 -20.10 -22.13
C ASP A 171 1.96 -20.51 -22.74
N LYS A 172 2.58 -19.62 -23.51
CA LYS A 172 3.88 -19.89 -24.16
C LYS A 172 5.06 -19.93 -23.18
N LEU A 173 4.95 -19.23 -22.04
CA LEU A 173 6.02 -19.15 -21.02
C LEU A 173 5.88 -20.23 -19.96
N THR A 174 4.70 -20.84 -19.81
CA THR A 174 4.44 -21.85 -18.79
C THR A 174 5.24 -23.13 -19.07
N ASP A 175 6.03 -23.54 -18.08
CA ASP A 175 6.74 -24.83 -18.03
C ASP A 175 6.75 -25.33 -16.58
N LYS A 176 5.59 -25.83 -16.14
CA LYS A 176 5.39 -26.27 -14.76
C LYS A 176 6.30 -27.41 -14.35
N ALA A 177 6.70 -28.26 -15.31
CA ALA A 177 7.62 -29.37 -15.05
C ALA A 177 8.99 -28.86 -14.57
N ASN A 178 9.42 -27.69 -15.08
CA ASN A 178 10.68 -27.05 -14.71
C ASN A 178 10.46 -25.90 -13.68
N GLY A 179 9.26 -25.78 -13.08
CA GLY A 179 8.94 -24.80 -12.05
C GLY A 179 8.83 -23.36 -12.57
N MET A 180 8.52 -23.19 -13.87
CA MET A 180 8.26 -21.90 -14.50
C MET A 180 6.75 -21.69 -14.67
N TYR A 181 6.24 -20.61 -14.12
CA TYR A 181 4.85 -20.19 -14.24
C TYR A 181 4.76 -19.03 -15.22
N GLY A 182 3.86 -19.12 -16.17
CA GLY A 182 3.70 -18.09 -17.21
C GLY A 182 3.31 -16.75 -16.62
N ILE A 183 2.52 -16.77 -15.55
CA ILE A 183 2.07 -15.56 -14.85
C ILE A 183 1.88 -15.80 -13.35
N CYS A 184 2.21 -14.79 -12.54
CA CYS A 184 1.89 -14.71 -11.13
C CYS A 184 0.92 -13.55 -10.91
N LEU A 185 -0.15 -13.80 -10.12
CA LEU A 185 -1.17 -12.81 -9.76
C LEU A 185 -1.59 -13.04 -8.31
N ARG A 186 -2.09 -12.00 -7.64
CA ARG A 186 -2.64 -12.13 -6.29
C ARG A 186 -3.89 -12.99 -6.32
N GLY A 187 -3.90 -14.11 -5.63
CA GLY A 187 -5.07 -14.98 -5.41
C GLY A 187 -5.49 -15.07 -3.95
N LYS A 188 -4.63 -14.58 -3.02
CA LYS A 188 -4.89 -14.53 -1.58
C LYS A 188 -6.10 -13.66 -1.28
N ALA A 189 -7.02 -14.18 -0.47
CA ALA A 189 -8.26 -13.49 -0.14
C ALA A 189 -8.01 -12.18 0.62
N GLY A 190 -8.69 -11.12 0.22
CA GLY A 190 -8.67 -9.81 0.89
C GLY A 190 -9.06 -8.69 -0.07
N TRP A 191 -9.70 -7.67 0.47
CA TRP A 191 -10.10 -6.53 -0.35
C TRP A 191 -8.87 -5.77 -0.92
N GLY A 192 -7.77 -5.70 -0.17
CA GLY A 192 -6.48 -5.13 -0.61
C GLY A 192 -5.56 -6.14 -1.28
N GLU A 193 -5.90 -7.42 -1.27
CA GLU A 193 -5.14 -8.51 -1.90
C GLU A 193 -5.73 -8.87 -3.27
N ASN A 194 -6.37 -10.03 -3.41
CA ASN A 194 -6.91 -10.46 -4.71
C ASN A 194 -7.94 -9.49 -5.28
N MET A 195 -8.75 -8.83 -4.45
CA MET A 195 -9.77 -7.91 -4.96
C MET A 195 -9.19 -6.60 -5.48
N ALA A 196 -8.04 -6.15 -5.00
CA ALA A 196 -7.36 -5.01 -5.61
C ALA A 196 -7.05 -5.27 -7.08
N TYR A 197 -6.50 -6.45 -7.39
CA TYR A 197 -6.23 -6.85 -8.78
C TYR A 197 -7.50 -7.21 -9.56
N ALA A 198 -8.35 -8.10 -9.01
CA ALA A 198 -9.55 -8.58 -9.70
C ALA A 198 -10.52 -7.43 -10.06
N THR A 199 -10.63 -6.40 -9.22
CA THR A 199 -11.45 -5.22 -9.53
C THR A 199 -10.93 -4.48 -10.77
N THR A 200 -9.60 -4.33 -10.94
CA THR A 200 -9.05 -3.70 -12.14
C THR A 200 -9.31 -4.54 -13.40
N VAL A 201 -9.25 -5.87 -13.29
CA VAL A 201 -9.66 -6.77 -14.40
C VAL A 201 -11.12 -6.54 -14.73
N VAL A 202 -12.01 -6.58 -13.75
CA VAL A 202 -13.45 -6.34 -13.93
C VAL A 202 -13.72 -5.00 -14.62
N ASN A 203 -13.08 -3.93 -14.13
CA ASN A 203 -13.26 -2.58 -14.69
C ASN A 203 -12.89 -2.53 -16.18
N THR A 204 -11.72 -3.08 -16.56
CA THR A 204 -11.30 -3.04 -17.96
C THR A 204 -12.09 -3.99 -18.88
N PHE A 205 -12.76 -5.02 -18.30
CA PHE A 205 -13.75 -5.83 -19.00
C PHE A 205 -15.13 -5.16 -19.11
N GLY A 206 -15.29 -3.92 -18.62
CA GLY A 206 -16.51 -3.13 -18.68
C GLY A 206 -17.48 -3.37 -17.52
N GLY A 207 -17.09 -4.16 -16.53
CA GLY A 207 -17.87 -4.40 -15.32
C GLY A 207 -17.80 -3.24 -14.32
N ARG A 208 -18.71 -3.23 -13.36
CA ARG A 208 -18.75 -2.29 -12.23
C ARG A 208 -19.29 -2.99 -10.99
N TRP A 209 -18.92 -2.51 -9.79
CA TRP A 209 -19.45 -3.07 -8.56
C TRP A 209 -20.95 -2.81 -8.39
N PHE A 210 -21.38 -1.58 -8.66
CA PHE A 210 -22.75 -1.12 -8.49
C PHE A 210 -23.20 -0.31 -9.69
N ASP A 211 -24.49 -0.38 -10.00
CA ASP A 211 -25.13 0.53 -10.94
C ASP A 211 -25.49 1.87 -10.25
N ASP A 212 -26.06 2.81 -11.02
CA ASP A 212 -26.40 4.15 -10.53
C ASP A 212 -27.45 4.16 -9.41
N LYS A 213 -28.13 3.02 -9.19
CA LYS A 213 -29.10 2.80 -8.11
C LYS A 213 -28.53 1.98 -6.96
N TRP A 214 -27.21 1.76 -6.95
CA TRP A 214 -26.51 0.94 -5.98
C TRP A 214 -26.92 -0.55 -5.99
N ASN A 215 -27.47 -1.08 -7.09
CA ASN A 215 -27.62 -2.53 -7.22
C ASN A 215 -26.27 -3.15 -7.57
N ALA A 216 -25.85 -4.14 -6.80
CA ALA A 216 -24.61 -4.86 -7.08
C ALA A 216 -24.68 -5.55 -8.46
N GLN A 217 -23.56 -5.60 -9.17
CA GLN A 217 -23.44 -6.08 -10.53
C GLN A 217 -22.52 -7.30 -10.69
N LEU A 218 -22.26 -8.03 -9.58
CA LEU A 218 -21.26 -9.11 -9.58
C LEU A 218 -21.69 -10.35 -10.40
N THR A 219 -22.98 -10.49 -10.70
CA THR A 219 -23.49 -11.57 -11.57
C THR A 219 -23.69 -11.12 -13.01
N SER A 220 -23.26 -9.90 -13.37
CA SER A 220 -23.33 -9.41 -14.74
C SER A 220 -22.42 -10.20 -15.69
N PRO A 221 -22.70 -10.21 -16.99
CA PRO A 221 -21.85 -10.88 -17.99
C PRO A 221 -20.41 -10.40 -17.96
N GLU A 222 -20.18 -9.10 -17.72
CA GLU A 222 -18.86 -8.49 -17.65
C GLU A 222 -18.06 -9.03 -16.45
N TRP A 223 -18.66 -9.10 -15.27
CA TRP A 223 -18.04 -9.71 -14.09
C TRP A 223 -17.75 -11.19 -14.31
N LYS A 224 -18.71 -11.94 -14.81
CA LYS A 224 -18.53 -13.37 -15.09
C LYS A 224 -17.37 -13.58 -16.06
N LYS A 225 -17.31 -12.83 -17.16
CA LYS A 225 -16.22 -12.91 -18.13
C LYS A 225 -14.87 -12.58 -17.50
N ALA A 226 -14.78 -11.49 -16.72
CA ALA A 226 -13.54 -11.05 -16.08
C ALA A 226 -13.04 -12.05 -15.05
N ILE A 227 -13.90 -12.54 -14.15
CA ILE A 227 -13.51 -13.50 -13.11
C ILE A 227 -13.23 -14.88 -13.69
N THR A 228 -13.96 -15.31 -14.71
CA THR A 228 -13.63 -16.56 -15.44
C THR A 228 -12.23 -16.45 -16.04
N PHE A 229 -11.94 -15.37 -16.75
CA PHE A 229 -10.62 -15.12 -17.31
C PHE A 229 -9.51 -15.18 -16.24
N TYR A 230 -9.68 -14.46 -15.13
CA TYR A 230 -8.71 -14.39 -14.04
C TYR A 230 -8.48 -15.77 -13.38
N VAL A 231 -9.54 -16.49 -13.06
CA VAL A 231 -9.46 -17.81 -12.41
C VAL A 231 -8.83 -18.84 -13.34
N ASP A 232 -9.22 -18.87 -14.62
CA ASP A 232 -8.70 -19.81 -15.60
C ASP A 232 -7.23 -19.55 -15.89
N LEU A 233 -6.82 -18.29 -16.01
CA LEU A 233 -5.44 -17.89 -16.20
C LEU A 233 -4.56 -18.38 -15.03
N LEU A 234 -4.98 -18.18 -13.78
CA LEU A 234 -4.26 -18.65 -12.60
C LEU A 234 -4.19 -20.19 -12.53
N LYS A 235 -5.29 -20.89 -12.83
CA LYS A 235 -5.31 -22.36 -12.82
C LYS A 235 -4.41 -22.95 -13.91
N LYS A 236 -4.44 -22.37 -15.10
CA LYS A 236 -3.69 -22.86 -16.25
C LYS A 236 -2.20 -22.52 -16.14
N ASP A 237 -1.88 -21.26 -15.92
CA ASP A 237 -0.54 -20.71 -16.12
C ASP A 237 0.11 -20.15 -14.84
N GLY A 238 -0.64 -20.10 -13.74
CA GLY A 238 -0.16 -19.67 -12.43
C GLY A 238 0.53 -20.75 -11.61
N PRO A 239 1.17 -20.36 -10.49
CA PRO A 239 1.81 -21.28 -9.56
C PRO A 239 0.77 -22.12 -8.80
N PRO A 240 1.15 -23.34 -8.34
CA PRO A 240 0.34 -24.08 -7.41
C PRO A 240 0.16 -23.26 -6.12
N GLY A 241 -1.03 -23.33 -5.53
CA GLY A 241 -1.35 -22.55 -4.33
C GLY A 241 -1.54 -21.03 -4.57
N ALA A 242 -1.80 -20.61 -5.82
CA ALA A 242 -2.02 -19.20 -6.18
C ALA A 242 -3.08 -18.52 -5.30
N SER A 243 -4.08 -19.26 -4.81
CA SER A 243 -5.10 -18.76 -3.86
C SER A 243 -4.56 -18.31 -2.50
N SER A 244 -3.29 -18.59 -2.19
CA SER A 244 -2.59 -18.14 -0.99
C SER A 244 -1.52 -17.08 -1.25
N ASN A 245 -1.28 -16.72 -2.51
CA ASN A 245 -0.25 -15.78 -2.89
C ASN A 245 -0.82 -14.35 -2.91
N GLY A 246 -0.27 -13.48 -2.08
CA GLY A 246 -0.45 -12.04 -2.10
C GLY A 246 0.73 -11.34 -2.77
N PHE A 247 0.97 -10.08 -2.41
CA PHE A 247 2.08 -9.29 -2.95
C PHE A 247 3.45 -9.92 -2.67
N ASN A 248 3.75 -10.23 -1.40
CA ASN A 248 5.07 -10.71 -0.97
C ASN A 248 5.43 -12.07 -1.58
N GLU A 249 4.48 -12.99 -1.66
CA GLU A 249 4.68 -14.30 -2.24
C GLU A 249 4.98 -14.20 -3.74
N ASN A 250 4.23 -13.36 -4.47
CA ASN A 250 4.44 -13.13 -5.89
C ASN A 250 5.73 -12.34 -6.17
N LEU A 251 6.10 -11.36 -5.34
CA LEU A 251 7.40 -10.70 -5.41
C LEU A 251 8.55 -11.71 -5.28
N THR A 252 8.45 -12.63 -4.32
CA THR A 252 9.45 -13.70 -4.13
C THR A 252 9.52 -14.61 -5.33
N LEU A 253 8.39 -15.03 -5.90
CA LEU A 253 8.35 -15.86 -7.10
C LEU A 253 8.95 -15.15 -8.31
N MET A 254 8.61 -13.88 -8.51
CA MET A 254 9.13 -13.10 -9.64
C MET A 254 10.62 -12.81 -9.49
N SER A 255 11.07 -12.32 -8.32
CA SER A 255 12.48 -11.99 -8.06
C SER A 255 13.42 -13.20 -8.11
N SER A 256 12.91 -14.40 -7.76
CA SER A 256 13.64 -15.67 -7.90
C SER A 256 13.56 -16.27 -9.31
N GLY A 257 12.91 -15.60 -10.26
CA GLY A 257 12.84 -16.03 -11.66
C GLY A 257 11.82 -17.13 -11.96
N LYS A 258 10.88 -17.40 -11.06
CA LYS A 258 9.86 -18.45 -11.18
C LYS A 258 8.63 -18.02 -11.99
N CYS A 259 8.44 -16.72 -12.24
CA CYS A 259 7.34 -16.19 -13.03
C CYS A 259 7.85 -15.60 -14.35
N GLY A 260 7.16 -15.89 -15.45
CA GLY A 260 7.39 -15.25 -16.75
C GLY A 260 6.87 -13.82 -16.79
N MET A 261 5.73 -13.58 -16.15
CA MET A 261 5.08 -12.27 -15.99
C MET A 261 4.48 -12.14 -14.57
N TRP A 262 4.34 -10.90 -14.14
CA TRP A 262 3.61 -10.52 -12.92
C TRP A 262 2.93 -9.18 -13.14
N ILE A 263 1.65 -9.07 -12.83
CA ILE A 263 0.89 -7.82 -12.92
C ILE A 263 0.54 -7.40 -11.51
N ASP A 264 1.12 -6.30 -11.04
CA ASP A 264 0.97 -5.86 -9.66
C ASP A 264 1.43 -4.40 -9.49
N ALA A 265 1.51 -3.97 -8.24
CA ALA A 265 1.90 -2.64 -7.80
C ALA A 265 3.25 -2.19 -8.38
N THR A 266 3.29 -0.94 -8.82
CA THR A 266 4.51 -0.35 -9.41
C THR A 266 5.67 -0.21 -8.42
N VAL A 267 5.40 -0.23 -7.11
CA VAL A 267 6.44 -0.21 -6.07
C VAL A 267 7.41 -1.38 -6.17
N ALA A 268 6.94 -2.54 -6.63
CA ALA A 268 7.79 -3.73 -6.80
C ALA A 268 8.95 -3.52 -7.78
N ALA A 269 8.90 -2.51 -8.64
CA ALA A 269 9.99 -2.20 -9.57
C ALA A 269 11.31 -1.94 -8.85
N GLY A 270 11.30 -1.16 -7.74
CA GLY A 270 12.50 -0.90 -6.95
C GLY A 270 13.20 -2.18 -6.53
N MET A 271 12.44 -3.17 -6.07
CA MET A 271 12.94 -4.46 -5.61
C MET A 271 13.39 -5.36 -6.76
N LEU A 272 12.61 -5.40 -7.84
CA LEU A 272 12.91 -6.25 -9.01
C LEU A 272 14.15 -5.77 -9.78
N TYR A 273 14.43 -4.48 -9.81
CA TYR A 273 15.62 -3.90 -10.44
C TYR A 273 16.83 -3.84 -9.51
N ASN A 274 16.67 -4.10 -8.21
CA ASN A 274 17.75 -4.16 -7.24
C ASN A 274 18.49 -5.51 -7.33
N LYS A 275 19.77 -5.49 -7.74
CA LYS A 275 20.60 -6.70 -7.89
C LYS A 275 20.86 -7.45 -6.57
N GLN A 276 20.70 -6.79 -5.43
CA GLN A 276 20.86 -7.44 -4.13
C GLN A 276 19.60 -8.23 -3.73
N GLN A 277 18.43 -7.84 -4.25
CA GLN A 277 17.12 -8.41 -3.89
C GLN A 277 16.54 -9.32 -4.98
N SER A 278 17.02 -9.23 -6.24
CA SER A 278 16.43 -9.89 -7.40
C SER A 278 17.46 -10.62 -8.25
N GLN A 279 17.23 -11.90 -8.50
CA GLN A 279 18.04 -12.71 -9.41
C GLN A 279 17.77 -12.37 -10.90
N ILE A 280 16.75 -11.56 -11.16
CA ILE A 280 16.33 -11.20 -12.51
C ILE A 280 16.49 -9.70 -12.81
N ALA A 281 17.21 -8.96 -11.98
CA ALA A 281 17.31 -7.50 -12.07
C ALA A 281 17.70 -7.00 -13.48
N ASP A 282 18.62 -7.70 -14.17
CA ASP A 282 19.03 -7.35 -15.53
C ASP A 282 18.08 -7.91 -16.63
N LYS A 283 17.14 -8.79 -16.25
CA LYS A 283 16.25 -9.53 -17.16
C LYS A 283 14.79 -9.05 -17.12
N VAL A 284 14.43 -8.26 -16.13
CA VAL A 284 13.06 -7.74 -15.99
C VAL A 284 12.82 -6.58 -16.94
N GLY A 285 11.64 -6.57 -17.53
CA GLY A 285 11.06 -5.45 -18.27
C GLY A 285 9.71 -5.08 -17.68
N PHE A 286 9.17 -3.97 -18.12
CA PHE A 286 7.85 -3.50 -17.70
C PHE A 286 7.03 -3.01 -18.90
N ALA A 287 5.71 -3.04 -18.75
CA ALA A 287 4.72 -2.49 -19.65
C ALA A 287 3.51 -1.99 -18.85
N ALA A 288 2.62 -1.29 -19.48
CA ALA A 288 1.39 -0.83 -18.82
C ALA A 288 0.56 -2.00 -18.29
N ALA A 289 -0.29 -1.75 -17.30
CA ALA A 289 -1.30 -2.69 -16.85
C ALA A 289 -2.23 -3.07 -18.04
N PRO A 290 -2.59 -4.36 -18.21
CA PRO A 290 -3.29 -4.80 -19.40
C PRO A 290 -4.70 -4.24 -19.49
N THR A 291 -5.21 -4.12 -20.71
CA THR A 291 -6.59 -3.70 -21.00
C THR A 291 -7.39 -4.80 -21.68
N ALA A 292 -8.73 -4.66 -21.66
CA ALA A 292 -9.65 -5.52 -22.42
C ALA A 292 -10.53 -4.66 -23.33
N VAL A 293 -11.78 -4.43 -22.96
CA VAL A 293 -12.73 -3.65 -23.79
C VAL A 293 -12.62 -2.14 -23.56
N THR A 294 -11.96 -1.72 -22.49
CA THR A 294 -11.70 -0.32 -22.16
C THR A 294 -10.27 -0.12 -21.66
N PRO A 295 -9.60 1.01 -21.97
CA PRO A 295 -8.32 1.36 -21.36
C PRO A 295 -8.46 1.80 -19.90
N LYS A 296 -9.67 2.11 -19.43
CA LYS A 296 -9.92 2.52 -18.05
C LYS A 296 -9.90 1.32 -17.09
N GLY A 297 -9.50 1.57 -15.84
CA GLY A 297 -9.51 0.58 -14.77
C GLY A 297 -8.39 -0.46 -14.80
N SER A 298 -7.44 -0.34 -15.75
CA SER A 298 -6.30 -1.26 -15.84
C SER A 298 -5.22 -0.96 -14.83
N HIS A 299 -5.03 0.30 -14.46
CA HIS A 299 -4.03 0.74 -13.50
C HIS A 299 -4.72 1.46 -12.34
N TRP A 300 -4.33 1.10 -11.13
CA TRP A 300 -4.92 1.65 -9.91
C TRP A 300 -4.19 2.90 -9.42
N LEU A 301 -4.71 3.48 -8.38
CA LEU A 301 -4.04 4.50 -7.57
C LEU A 301 -4.10 4.06 -6.11
N TRP A 302 -2.95 3.90 -5.50
CA TRP A 302 -2.83 3.61 -4.09
C TRP A 302 -1.71 4.43 -3.44
N ALA A 303 -1.91 4.82 -2.21
CA ALA A 303 -0.88 5.36 -1.35
C ALA A 303 -0.87 4.57 -0.05
N TRP A 304 0.27 4.04 0.33
CA TRP A 304 0.51 3.71 1.72
C TRP A 304 1.05 4.96 2.42
N ALA A 305 0.45 5.32 3.53
CA ALA A 305 0.68 6.58 4.20
C ALA A 305 0.74 6.39 5.71
N LEU A 306 1.40 7.30 6.39
CA LEU A 306 1.53 7.33 7.83
C LEU A 306 0.56 8.36 8.41
N ALA A 307 -0.31 7.92 9.31
CA ALA A 307 -1.34 8.75 9.95
C ALA A 307 -1.26 8.64 11.47
N ILE A 308 -1.81 9.65 12.16
CA ILE A 308 -1.87 9.72 13.62
C ILE A 308 -3.34 9.56 14.03
N PRO A 309 -3.73 8.47 14.72
CA PRO A 309 -5.08 8.35 15.25
C PRO A 309 -5.34 9.42 16.30
N LYS A 310 -6.58 9.89 16.38
CA LYS A 310 -6.98 10.91 17.38
C LYS A 310 -6.78 10.43 18.82
N SER A 311 -6.79 9.11 19.02
CA SER A 311 -6.55 8.44 20.30
C SER A 311 -5.07 8.30 20.67
N SER A 312 -4.13 8.73 19.82
CA SER A 312 -2.68 8.67 20.12
C SER A 312 -2.38 9.41 21.43
N LYS A 313 -1.49 8.81 22.20
CA LYS A 313 -0.97 9.38 23.45
C LYS A 313 0.31 10.21 23.23
N GLN A 314 0.90 10.12 22.05
CA GLN A 314 2.16 10.76 21.66
C GLN A 314 2.03 11.53 20.33
N PRO A 315 1.01 12.38 20.10
CA PRO A 315 0.74 12.94 18.78
C PRO A 315 1.87 13.84 18.25
N ASP A 316 2.58 14.57 19.11
CA ASP A 316 3.67 15.44 18.67
C ASP A 316 4.92 14.65 18.30
N ALA A 317 5.28 13.62 19.08
CA ALA A 317 6.39 12.73 18.76
C ALA A 317 6.06 11.90 17.49
N ALA A 318 4.83 11.42 17.34
CA ALA A 318 4.35 10.75 16.15
C ALA A 318 4.44 11.66 14.92
N LYS A 319 4.07 12.95 15.02
CA LYS A 319 4.19 13.92 13.92
C LYS A 319 5.63 14.15 13.50
N LYS A 320 6.56 14.27 14.45
CA LYS A 320 8.02 14.36 14.14
C LYS A 320 8.48 13.14 13.37
N PHE A 321 8.08 11.94 13.82
CA PHE A 321 8.48 10.70 13.16
C PHE A 321 7.92 10.58 11.74
N ILE A 322 6.62 10.80 11.51
CA ILE A 322 6.04 10.68 10.17
C ILE A 322 6.58 11.74 9.21
N ALA A 323 6.87 12.97 9.69
CA ALA A 323 7.51 14.00 8.88
C ALA A 323 8.92 13.58 8.45
N TRP A 324 9.71 12.98 9.34
CA TRP A 324 11.02 12.46 9.00
C TRP A 324 10.93 11.27 8.03
N ALA A 325 10.07 10.29 8.32
CA ALA A 325 9.91 9.07 7.52
C ALA A 325 9.45 9.31 6.07
N THR A 326 8.86 10.48 5.79
CA THR A 326 8.37 10.88 4.47
C THR A 326 9.13 12.09 3.89
N SER A 327 10.27 12.43 4.49
CA SER A 327 11.11 13.57 4.09
C SER A 327 12.04 13.25 2.92
N LYS A 328 12.59 14.30 2.30
CA LYS A 328 13.70 14.19 1.34
C LYS A 328 14.93 13.53 1.97
N GLN A 329 15.18 13.82 3.24
CA GLN A 329 16.30 13.23 3.99
C GLN A 329 16.16 11.71 4.13
N TYR A 330 14.95 11.20 4.41
CA TYR A 330 14.70 9.76 4.44
C TYR A 330 14.92 9.10 3.08
N ILE A 331 14.44 9.74 2.00
CA ILE A 331 14.67 9.26 0.61
C ILE A 331 16.17 9.14 0.31
N GLU A 332 16.98 10.13 0.71
CA GLU A 332 18.44 10.07 0.54
C GLU A 332 19.09 8.98 1.40
N LEU A 333 18.54 8.72 2.58
CA LEU A 333 19.01 7.64 3.43
C LEU A 333 18.77 6.27 2.80
N VAL A 334 17.59 6.03 2.25
CA VAL A 334 17.28 4.81 1.48
C VAL A 334 18.17 4.70 0.25
N ALA A 335 18.34 5.79 -0.50
CA ALA A 335 19.20 5.80 -1.69
C ALA A 335 20.66 5.43 -1.36
N LYS A 336 21.15 5.81 -0.19
CA LYS A 336 22.50 5.47 0.29
C LYS A 336 22.60 4.00 0.71
N ASP A 337 21.55 3.43 1.30
CA ASP A 337 21.56 2.07 1.84
C ASP A 337 21.23 1.02 0.75
N GLU A 338 20.17 1.23 0.01
CA GLU A 338 19.61 0.27 -0.98
C GLU A 338 19.78 0.72 -2.45
N GLY A 339 20.22 1.97 -2.67
CA GLY A 339 20.33 2.56 -4.01
C GLY A 339 19.08 3.31 -4.46
N TRP A 340 19.26 4.17 -5.47
CA TRP A 340 18.20 5.08 -5.95
C TRP A 340 16.99 4.36 -6.55
N ALA A 341 17.13 3.15 -7.10
CA ALA A 341 15.98 2.39 -7.61
C ALA A 341 14.98 2.00 -6.52
N SER A 342 15.45 1.86 -5.26
CA SER A 342 14.67 1.37 -4.12
C SER A 342 14.04 2.48 -3.26
N VAL A 343 14.22 3.77 -3.63
CA VAL A 343 13.60 4.85 -2.86
C VAL A 343 12.08 4.83 -3.00
N PRO A 344 11.32 5.24 -1.95
CA PRO A 344 9.87 5.26 -1.96
C PRO A 344 9.31 6.02 -3.19
N PRO A 345 8.59 5.37 -4.11
CA PRO A 345 8.12 5.99 -5.35
C PRO A 345 6.89 6.86 -5.13
N GLY A 346 6.58 7.72 -6.10
CA GLY A 346 5.31 8.44 -6.21
C GLY A 346 5.09 9.56 -5.20
N THR A 347 6.07 9.86 -4.35
CA THR A 347 5.86 10.79 -3.24
C THR A 347 6.28 12.22 -3.55
N ARG A 348 7.43 12.43 -4.21
CA ARG A 348 8.03 13.76 -4.38
C ARG A 348 8.52 14.02 -5.80
N HIS A 349 8.16 15.16 -6.37
CA HIS A 349 8.63 15.59 -7.70
C HIS A 349 10.16 15.72 -7.74
N SER A 350 10.79 16.19 -6.66
CA SER A 350 12.24 16.32 -6.58
C SER A 350 12.98 15.00 -6.75
N THR A 351 12.41 13.86 -6.33
CA THR A 351 12.98 12.52 -6.57
C THR A 351 13.08 12.23 -8.06
N TYR A 352 12.01 12.48 -8.81
CA TYR A 352 11.95 12.25 -10.26
C TYR A 352 12.82 13.22 -11.07
N ALA A 353 13.15 14.37 -10.50
CA ALA A 353 14.06 15.33 -11.15
C ALA A 353 15.53 14.93 -11.03
N ARG A 354 15.90 14.04 -10.09
CA ARG A 354 17.30 13.65 -9.85
C ARG A 354 17.89 12.81 -10.97
N PRO A 355 19.08 13.16 -11.51
CA PRO A 355 19.75 12.34 -12.52
C PRO A 355 20.04 10.92 -12.05
N GLU A 356 20.44 10.75 -10.79
CA GLU A 356 20.76 9.45 -10.18
C GLU A 356 19.52 8.53 -10.12
N TYR A 357 18.34 9.07 -9.80
CA TYR A 357 17.10 8.32 -9.82
C TYR A 357 16.73 7.91 -11.25
N LYS A 358 16.80 8.84 -12.21
CA LYS A 358 16.50 8.56 -13.62
C LYS A 358 17.40 7.46 -14.20
N GLN A 359 18.67 7.46 -13.81
CA GLN A 359 19.62 6.43 -14.24
C GLN A 359 19.34 5.07 -13.61
N ALA A 360 18.98 5.02 -12.31
CA ALA A 360 18.77 3.79 -11.58
C ALA A 360 17.36 3.19 -11.79
N ALA A 361 16.35 4.04 -12.03
CA ALA A 361 14.94 3.68 -12.14
C ALA A 361 14.38 3.96 -13.55
N PRO A 362 14.68 3.14 -14.56
CA PRO A 362 14.19 3.34 -15.93
C PRO A 362 12.67 3.30 -16.04
N PHE A 363 11.99 2.79 -15.01
CA PHE A 363 10.54 2.75 -14.86
C PHE A 363 9.95 4.04 -14.24
N GLY A 364 10.80 4.94 -13.72
CA GLY A 364 10.36 6.07 -12.90
C GLY A 364 9.34 6.97 -13.59
N ASP A 365 9.64 7.49 -14.76
CA ASP A 365 8.73 8.38 -15.52
C ASP A 365 7.40 7.69 -15.86
N PHE A 366 7.45 6.37 -16.16
CA PHE A 366 6.25 5.58 -16.40
C PHE A 366 5.38 5.48 -15.13
N VAL A 367 5.99 5.21 -13.98
CA VAL A 367 5.29 5.11 -12.68
C VAL A 367 4.63 6.43 -12.33
N LEU A 368 5.36 7.54 -12.41
CA LEU A 368 4.80 8.87 -12.14
C LEU A 368 3.61 9.17 -13.03
N LYS A 369 3.73 8.93 -14.34
CA LYS A 369 2.65 9.13 -15.31
C LYS A 369 1.43 8.26 -14.97
N ALA A 370 1.63 6.98 -14.61
CA ALA A 370 0.53 6.08 -14.24
C ALA A 370 -0.21 6.57 -12.99
N ILE A 371 0.50 7.09 -11.99
CA ILE A 371 -0.09 7.70 -10.79
C ILE A 371 -0.90 8.94 -11.13
N GLU A 372 -0.36 9.84 -11.97
CA GLU A 372 -1.00 11.11 -12.31
C GLU A 372 -2.20 10.95 -13.24
N THR A 373 -2.26 9.86 -14.03
CA THR A 373 -3.34 9.58 -14.98
C THR A 373 -4.39 8.60 -14.48
N ALA A 374 -4.25 8.09 -13.26
CA ALA A 374 -5.28 7.25 -12.66
C ALA A 374 -6.59 8.04 -12.49
N ASP A 375 -7.72 7.41 -12.84
CA ASP A 375 -9.03 8.04 -12.85
C ASP A 375 -10.00 7.28 -11.92
N PRO A 376 -9.96 7.56 -10.61
CA PRO A 376 -10.81 6.88 -9.64
C PRO A 376 -12.30 7.23 -9.76
N ASP A 377 -12.65 8.32 -10.45
CA ASP A 377 -14.04 8.74 -10.63
C ASP A 377 -14.69 8.07 -11.84
N HIS A 378 -13.89 7.58 -12.79
CA HIS A 378 -14.38 6.90 -13.98
C HIS A 378 -13.61 5.58 -14.22
N PRO A 379 -13.72 4.59 -13.32
CA PRO A 379 -12.87 3.39 -13.37
C PRO A 379 -13.23 2.42 -14.49
N THR A 380 -14.39 2.56 -15.11
CA THR A 380 -14.89 1.67 -16.18
C THR A 380 -15.68 2.44 -17.24
N LEU A 381 -16.32 1.73 -18.21
CA LEU A 381 -17.08 2.33 -19.30
C LEU A 381 -18.35 3.04 -18.83
N LYS A 382 -19.08 2.43 -17.88
CA LYS A 382 -20.37 2.93 -17.39
C LYS A 382 -20.13 3.81 -16.15
N PRO A 383 -20.97 4.83 -15.93
CA PRO A 383 -20.94 5.61 -14.69
C PRO A 383 -21.07 4.70 -13.46
N VAL A 384 -20.44 5.12 -12.38
CA VAL A 384 -20.51 4.45 -11.08
C VAL A 384 -20.88 5.45 -9.98
N PRO A 385 -21.59 5.05 -8.92
CA PRO A 385 -21.98 5.95 -7.85
C PRO A 385 -20.91 6.08 -6.74
N TYR A 386 -19.69 5.60 -7.00
CA TYR A 386 -18.57 5.57 -6.03
C TYR A 386 -17.29 6.06 -6.69
N THR A 387 -16.27 6.35 -5.88
CA THR A 387 -14.90 6.58 -6.33
C THR A 387 -14.04 5.35 -6.04
N GLY A 388 -12.92 5.21 -6.75
CA GLY A 388 -11.93 4.14 -6.56
C GLY A 388 -11.78 3.25 -7.78
N VAL A 389 -10.52 2.89 -8.10
CA VAL A 389 -10.22 1.99 -9.23
C VAL A 389 -10.23 0.55 -8.75
N GLN A 390 -9.43 0.22 -7.74
CA GLN A 390 -9.27 -1.13 -7.20
C GLN A 390 -10.14 -1.43 -5.98
N PHE A 391 -10.94 -0.46 -5.55
CA PHE A 391 -11.87 -0.57 -4.43
C PHE A 391 -13.11 0.30 -4.67
N VAL A 392 -14.11 0.16 -3.83
CA VAL A 392 -15.28 1.05 -3.76
C VAL A 392 -15.09 1.99 -2.57
N GLY A 393 -15.06 3.29 -2.79
CA GLY A 393 -14.75 4.32 -1.78
C GLY A 393 -15.86 4.57 -0.74
N ILE A 394 -16.46 3.51 -0.21
CA ILE A 394 -17.46 3.56 0.87
C ILE A 394 -17.02 2.74 2.07
N PRO A 395 -17.45 3.08 3.29
CA PRO A 395 -17.01 2.40 4.52
C PRO A 395 -17.25 0.90 4.55
N GLU A 396 -18.30 0.42 3.94
CA GLU A 396 -18.73 -0.96 3.93
C GLU A 396 -17.86 -1.86 3.04
N PHE A 397 -17.08 -1.26 2.11
CA PHE A 397 -16.28 -2.02 1.16
C PHE A 397 -15.27 -2.95 1.82
N GLN A 398 -14.62 -2.52 2.89
CA GLN A 398 -13.66 -3.35 3.60
C GLN A 398 -14.26 -4.70 4.02
N SER A 399 -15.51 -4.69 4.47
CA SER A 399 -16.22 -5.89 4.88
C SER A 399 -16.64 -6.73 3.69
N PHE A 400 -17.49 -6.20 2.80
CA PHE A 400 -18.01 -7.01 1.71
C PHE A 400 -16.95 -7.34 0.65
N GLY A 401 -15.98 -6.46 0.40
CA GLY A 401 -14.87 -6.72 -0.50
C GLY A 401 -13.99 -7.88 -0.02
N THR A 402 -13.78 -8.00 1.30
CA THR A 402 -13.07 -9.15 1.89
C THR A 402 -13.84 -10.46 1.67
N VAL A 403 -15.15 -10.47 1.90
CA VAL A 403 -16.00 -11.68 1.70
C VAL A 403 -16.04 -12.07 0.21
N VAL A 404 -16.15 -11.10 -0.70
CA VAL A 404 -16.07 -11.36 -2.14
C VAL A 404 -14.70 -11.93 -2.51
N GLY A 405 -13.63 -11.36 -1.96
CA GLY A 405 -12.27 -11.87 -2.14
C GLY A 405 -12.10 -13.31 -1.67
N GLN A 406 -12.70 -13.68 -0.54
CA GLN A 406 -12.72 -15.07 -0.04
C GLN A 406 -13.43 -16.01 -1.01
N SER A 407 -14.60 -15.61 -1.52
CA SER A 407 -15.35 -16.41 -2.48
C SER A 407 -14.57 -16.61 -3.79
N ILE A 408 -13.95 -15.56 -4.32
CA ILE A 408 -13.14 -15.64 -5.55
C ILE A 408 -11.87 -16.48 -5.30
N SER A 409 -11.20 -16.32 -4.16
CA SER A 409 -10.06 -17.17 -3.77
C SER A 409 -10.47 -18.65 -3.68
N GLY A 410 -11.67 -18.94 -3.15
CA GLY A 410 -12.26 -20.28 -3.14
C GLY A 410 -12.47 -20.84 -4.57
N ALA A 411 -12.87 -20.00 -5.53
CA ALA A 411 -12.98 -20.40 -6.93
C ALA A 411 -11.59 -20.67 -7.57
N VAL A 412 -10.57 -19.87 -7.25
CA VAL A 412 -9.18 -20.12 -7.67
C VAL A 412 -8.69 -21.47 -7.11
N ALA A 413 -8.97 -21.75 -5.84
CA ALA A 413 -8.62 -23.01 -5.17
C ALA A 413 -9.46 -24.23 -5.66
N GLY A 414 -10.50 -24.02 -6.47
CA GLY A 414 -11.40 -25.08 -6.92
C GLY A 414 -12.39 -25.57 -5.87
N GLN A 415 -12.57 -24.85 -4.78
CA GLN A 415 -13.50 -25.17 -3.67
C GLN A 415 -14.95 -24.81 -3.99
N MET A 416 -15.17 -23.91 -4.93
CA MET A 416 -16.50 -23.52 -5.45
C MET A 416 -16.42 -23.15 -6.93
N THR A 417 -17.57 -23.11 -7.57
CA THR A 417 -17.67 -22.62 -8.96
C THR A 417 -17.63 -21.09 -8.99
N ILE A 418 -17.26 -20.54 -10.15
CA ILE A 418 -17.27 -19.07 -10.35
C ILE A 418 -18.68 -18.51 -10.14
N ASP A 419 -19.72 -19.19 -10.65
CA ASP A 419 -21.11 -18.75 -10.49
C ASP A 419 -21.52 -18.72 -9.00
N GLN A 420 -21.10 -19.70 -8.21
CA GLN A 420 -21.33 -19.70 -6.75
C GLN A 420 -20.61 -18.53 -6.07
N ALA A 421 -19.35 -18.28 -6.44
CA ALA A 421 -18.57 -17.19 -5.88
C ALA A 421 -19.20 -15.81 -6.18
N LEU A 422 -19.62 -15.61 -7.45
CA LEU A 422 -20.25 -14.36 -7.89
C LEU A 422 -21.64 -14.17 -7.26
N ALA A 423 -22.45 -15.22 -7.13
CA ALA A 423 -23.76 -15.16 -6.49
C ALA A 423 -23.64 -14.81 -4.99
N ALA A 424 -22.68 -15.43 -4.28
CA ALA A 424 -22.41 -15.10 -2.88
C ALA A 424 -21.92 -13.65 -2.73
N GLY A 425 -21.02 -13.22 -3.60
CA GLY A 425 -20.53 -11.84 -3.65
C GLY A 425 -21.64 -10.83 -3.92
N GLN A 426 -22.50 -11.09 -4.90
CA GLN A 426 -23.68 -10.28 -5.24
C GLN A 426 -24.60 -10.07 -4.03
N ALA A 427 -24.94 -11.16 -3.35
CA ALA A 427 -25.83 -11.12 -2.19
C ALA A 427 -25.20 -10.31 -1.04
N THR A 428 -23.89 -10.48 -0.82
CA THR A 428 -23.16 -9.79 0.25
C THR A 428 -23.07 -8.30 -0.04
N ALA A 429 -22.68 -7.90 -1.26
CA ALA A 429 -22.57 -6.50 -1.64
C ALA A 429 -23.94 -5.78 -1.61
N ASN A 430 -25.02 -6.41 -2.12
CA ASN A 430 -26.36 -5.83 -2.05
C ASN A 430 -26.82 -5.61 -0.61
N ARG A 431 -26.62 -6.60 0.27
CA ARG A 431 -27.00 -6.48 1.68
C ARG A 431 -26.26 -5.32 2.36
N ALA A 432 -24.96 -5.18 2.09
CA ALA A 432 -24.16 -4.13 2.70
C ALA A 432 -24.65 -2.72 2.33
N VAL A 433 -24.90 -2.47 1.04
CA VAL A 433 -25.36 -1.15 0.57
C VAL A 433 -26.82 -0.86 0.94
N GLN A 434 -27.65 -1.90 1.04
CA GLN A 434 -29.03 -1.79 1.51
C GLN A 434 -29.07 -1.41 3.00
N GLN A 435 -28.28 -2.09 3.84
CA GLN A 435 -28.17 -1.79 5.28
C GLN A 435 -27.60 -0.39 5.54
N ALA A 436 -26.69 0.06 4.69
CA ALA A 436 -26.13 1.41 4.76
C ALA A 436 -27.03 2.50 4.17
N GLY A 437 -28.17 2.16 3.56
CA GLY A 437 -29.14 3.11 3.04
C GLY A 437 -28.77 3.76 1.72
N TYR A 438 -27.86 3.16 0.92
CA TYR A 438 -27.52 3.66 -0.42
C TYR A 438 -28.62 3.38 -1.44
N GLN A 439 -29.30 2.26 -1.32
CA GLN A 439 -30.48 1.93 -2.14
C GLN A 439 -31.69 2.71 -1.64
N LYS A 440 -32.31 3.48 -2.51
CA LYS A 440 -33.55 4.23 -2.25
C LYS A 440 -34.77 3.41 -2.60
#